data_839295d3756195932d98e0a31c205591
#
_entry.id   839295d3756195932d98e0a31c205591
#
_cell.length_a   1.000
_cell.length_b   1.000
_cell.length_c   1.000
_cell.angle_alpha   90.00
_cell.angle_beta   90.00
_cell.angle_gamma   90.00
#
_symmetry.space_group_name_H-M   'P 1'
#
loop_
_entity.id
_entity.type
_entity.pdbx_description
1 polymer ?
#
loop_
_entity_poly.entity_id
_entity_poly.type
_entity_poly.pdbx_seq_one_letter_code
_entity_poly.pdbx_strand_id
1 'polypeptide(L)'
;MCNPELSKDLHAANAVFSRHGLLFEEMKERDVDFHKFSEIGRELIDQGHYKSEDISEKISIISHRNKTLHELWSLRNSLYEQHLDYLKWLKQINDIESWLDEKEPEVGSIDYGNNFDELDKLMIKQLEMEEALLNKEDKINEIKRITLIETEFKALKAKEEEARREDELRLENERLEAIKKKEQARKTRERKREDERRRTQEIILPPNHTFGKE
;
A
#
# COMPACT_ATOMS: atom_id res chain seq x y z
N MET A 1 9.36 -5.73 3.47
CA MET A 1 8.20 -4.98 3.99
C MET A 1 7.84 -5.59 5.33
N CYS A 2 8.02 -4.85 6.43
CA CYS A 2 7.53 -5.32 7.73
C CYS A 2 6.01 -5.34 7.67
N ASN A 3 5.43 -6.54 7.80
CA ASN A 3 3.99 -6.69 7.98
C ASN A 3 3.66 -5.99 9.32
N PRO A 4 2.91 -4.91 9.36
CA PRO A 4 2.56 -4.31 10.63
C PRO A 4 1.71 -5.33 11.39
N GLU A 5 2.19 -5.80 12.53
CA GLU A 5 1.34 -6.56 13.45
C GLU A 5 0.20 -5.66 13.86
N LEU A 6 -0.97 -5.89 13.27
CA LEU A 6 -2.19 -5.19 13.62
C LEU A 6 -2.63 -5.69 15.00
N SER A 7 -2.80 -4.78 15.95
CA SER A 7 -3.24 -5.11 17.30
C SER A 7 -4.64 -5.72 17.29
N LYS A 8 -4.86 -6.74 18.13
CA LYS A 8 -6.19 -7.35 18.33
C LYS A 8 -7.07 -6.56 19.29
N ASP A 9 -6.48 -5.63 20.02
CA ASP A 9 -7.18 -4.80 21.00
C ASP A 9 -7.42 -3.39 20.43
N LEU A 10 -8.65 -2.88 20.60
CA LEU A 10 -9.08 -1.56 20.11
C LEU A 10 -8.27 -0.42 20.72
N HIS A 11 -7.94 -0.50 22.02
CA HIS A 11 -7.16 0.54 22.69
C HIS A 11 -5.74 0.59 22.14
N ALA A 12 -5.08 -0.54 22.00
CA ALA A 12 -3.75 -0.63 21.41
C ALA A 12 -3.73 -0.21 19.93
N ALA A 13 -4.77 -0.55 19.16
CA ALA A 13 -4.92 -0.09 17.77
C ALA A 13 -5.05 1.43 17.67
N ASN A 14 -5.85 2.06 18.54
CA ASN A 14 -5.95 3.53 18.62
C ASN A 14 -4.61 4.20 18.98
N ALA A 15 -3.84 3.60 19.90
CA ALA A 15 -2.51 4.12 20.27
C ALA A 15 -1.53 4.08 19.09
N VAL A 16 -1.55 3.01 18.30
CA VAL A 16 -0.73 2.88 17.08
C VAL A 16 -1.15 3.90 16.03
N PHE A 17 -2.45 4.07 15.79
CA PHE A 17 -2.99 5.06 14.86
C PHE A 17 -2.60 6.49 15.26
N SER A 18 -2.75 6.84 16.54
CA SER A 18 -2.36 8.15 17.05
C SER A 18 -0.85 8.43 16.86
N ARG A 19 0.00 7.43 17.11
CA ARG A 19 1.45 7.54 16.88
C ARG A 19 1.76 7.75 15.40
N HIS A 20 1.02 7.08 14.51
CA HIS A 20 1.17 7.26 13.07
C HIS A 20 0.77 8.67 12.63
N GLY A 21 -0.24 9.27 13.26
CA GLY A 21 -0.61 10.67 13.06
C GLY A 21 0.51 11.65 13.45
N LEU A 22 1.21 11.41 14.57
CA LEU A 22 2.35 12.24 14.97
C LEU A 22 3.49 12.21 13.93
N LEU A 23 3.72 11.07 13.31
CA LEU A 23 4.71 10.97 12.23
C LEU A 23 4.36 11.87 11.04
N PHE A 24 3.07 12.06 10.75
CA PHE A 24 2.64 12.96 9.68
C PHE A 24 2.97 14.41 9.96
N GLU A 25 2.80 14.85 11.21
CA GLU A 25 3.18 16.21 11.59
C GLU A 25 4.70 16.43 11.46
N GLU A 26 5.50 15.44 11.85
CA GLU A 26 6.96 15.50 11.63
C GLU A 26 7.31 15.57 10.12
N MET A 27 6.60 14.82 9.28
CA MET A 27 6.81 14.86 7.82
C MET A 27 6.49 16.23 7.25
N LYS A 28 5.39 16.86 7.66
CA LYS A 28 5.01 18.23 7.23
C LYS A 28 6.08 19.28 7.61
N GLU A 29 6.62 19.19 8.81
CA GLU A 29 7.70 20.09 9.23
C GLU A 29 8.92 19.95 8.32
N ARG A 30 9.29 18.73 7.97
CA ARG A 30 10.42 18.47 7.09
C ARG A 30 10.17 18.83 5.62
N ASP A 31 8.93 18.83 5.16
CA ASP A 31 8.60 19.26 3.79
C ASP A 31 9.04 20.70 3.53
N VAL A 32 8.95 21.56 4.53
CA VAL A 32 9.44 22.95 4.43
C VAL A 32 10.95 22.98 4.15
N ASP A 33 11.71 22.14 4.81
CA ASP A 33 13.16 22.06 4.60
C ASP A 33 13.51 21.45 3.22
N PHE A 34 12.77 20.47 2.76
CA PHE A 34 12.92 19.90 1.41
C PHE A 34 12.63 20.93 0.32
N HIS A 35 11.60 21.76 0.51
CA HIS A 35 11.31 22.85 -0.44
C HIS A 35 12.45 23.86 -0.50
N LYS A 36 12.90 24.36 0.64
CA LYS A 36 14.03 25.31 0.72
C LYS A 36 15.30 24.73 0.08
N PHE A 37 15.61 23.47 0.39
CA PHE A 37 16.76 22.79 -0.20
C PHE A 37 16.67 22.70 -1.72
N SER A 38 15.48 22.39 -2.24
CA SER A 38 15.24 22.30 -3.68
C SER A 38 15.32 23.66 -4.37
N GLU A 39 14.88 24.72 -3.72
CA GLU A 39 14.98 26.10 -4.22
C GLU A 39 16.45 26.54 -4.34
N ILE A 40 17.23 26.38 -3.27
CA ILE A 40 18.66 26.68 -3.28
C ILE A 40 19.39 25.90 -4.38
N GLY A 41 19.07 24.63 -4.53
CA GLY A 41 19.68 23.81 -5.58
C GLY A 41 19.34 24.28 -6.98
N ARG A 42 18.09 24.71 -7.24
CA ARG A 42 17.69 25.30 -8.54
C ARG A 42 18.40 26.60 -8.80
N GLU A 43 18.53 27.49 -7.81
CA GLU A 43 19.29 28.74 -7.95
C GLU A 43 20.75 28.49 -8.34
N LEU A 44 21.41 27.48 -7.75
CA LEU A 44 22.77 27.11 -8.12
C LEU A 44 22.87 26.60 -9.57
N ILE A 45 21.87 25.84 -10.02
CA ILE A 45 21.82 25.36 -11.41
C ILE A 45 21.65 26.54 -12.37
N ASP A 46 20.75 27.47 -12.06
CA ASP A 46 20.47 28.67 -12.90
C ASP A 46 21.69 29.61 -12.99
N GLN A 47 22.50 29.65 -11.95
CA GLN A 47 23.77 30.38 -11.93
C GLN A 47 24.91 29.68 -12.70
N GLY A 48 24.63 28.50 -13.28
CA GLY A 48 25.64 27.75 -14.05
C GLY A 48 26.73 27.09 -13.19
N HIS A 49 26.40 26.64 -11.98
CA HIS A 49 27.38 26.00 -11.10
C HIS A 49 27.99 24.77 -11.77
N TYR A 50 29.31 24.57 -11.63
CA TYR A 50 30.09 23.50 -12.30
C TYR A 50 29.59 22.08 -11.96
N LYS A 51 28.80 21.90 -10.88
CA LYS A 51 28.16 20.65 -10.43
C LYS A 51 26.65 20.62 -10.70
N SER A 52 26.15 21.37 -11.67
CA SER A 52 24.71 21.48 -11.96
C SER A 52 24.04 20.12 -12.20
N GLU A 53 24.73 19.19 -12.88
CA GLU A 53 24.21 17.83 -13.12
C GLU A 53 24.07 17.03 -11.83
N ASP A 54 25.10 17.04 -10.97
CA ASP A 54 25.08 16.36 -9.67
C ASP A 54 23.96 16.93 -8.76
N ILE A 55 23.77 18.26 -8.78
CA ILE A 55 22.75 18.95 -8.00
C ILE A 55 21.34 18.56 -8.48
N SER A 56 21.13 18.58 -9.79
CA SER A 56 19.85 18.20 -10.42
C SER A 56 19.48 16.76 -10.10
N GLU A 57 20.43 15.85 -10.19
CA GLU A 57 20.25 14.44 -9.82
C GLU A 57 19.84 14.30 -8.33
N LYS A 58 20.51 15.01 -7.42
CA LYS A 58 20.20 14.95 -5.99
C LYS A 58 18.83 15.51 -5.66
N ILE A 59 18.41 16.63 -6.27
CA ILE A 59 17.07 17.18 -6.11
C ILE A 59 16.02 16.18 -6.59
N SER A 60 16.22 15.55 -7.74
CA SER A 60 15.31 14.55 -8.29
C SER A 60 15.16 13.35 -7.35
N ILE A 61 16.28 12.81 -6.85
CA ILE A 61 16.27 11.68 -5.91
C ILE A 61 15.52 12.01 -4.62
N ILE A 62 15.79 13.20 -4.03
CA ILE A 62 15.15 13.62 -2.77
C ILE A 62 13.65 13.85 -2.99
N SER A 63 13.25 14.52 -4.06
CA SER A 63 11.86 14.77 -4.41
C SER A 63 11.09 13.45 -4.60
N HIS A 64 11.69 12.49 -5.31
CA HIS A 64 11.09 11.17 -5.50
C HIS A 64 10.92 10.42 -4.17
N ARG A 65 11.96 10.42 -3.31
CA ARG A 65 11.89 9.77 -2.00
C ARG A 65 10.85 10.41 -1.08
N ASN A 66 10.76 11.73 -1.08
CA ASN A 66 9.75 12.45 -0.30
C ASN A 66 8.33 12.07 -0.74
N LYS A 67 8.07 12.07 -2.06
CA LYS A 67 6.80 11.63 -2.61
C LYS A 67 6.46 10.20 -2.19
N THR A 68 7.40 9.28 -2.34
CA THR A 68 7.23 7.86 -1.94
C THR A 68 6.93 7.73 -0.43
N LEU A 69 7.56 8.56 0.41
CA LEU A 69 7.30 8.56 1.85
C LEU A 69 5.85 8.94 2.16
N HIS A 70 5.31 10.00 1.52
CA HIS A 70 3.92 10.42 1.66
C HIS A 70 2.93 9.35 1.17
N GLU A 71 3.22 8.72 0.04
CA GLU A 71 2.40 7.61 -0.49
C GLU A 71 2.35 6.43 0.47
N LEU A 72 3.50 6.02 1.03
CA LEU A 72 3.59 4.94 2.01
C LEU A 72 2.88 5.29 3.31
N TRP A 73 2.99 6.54 3.76
CA TRP A 73 2.28 7.01 4.96
C TRP A 73 0.76 6.94 4.74
N SER A 74 0.26 7.47 3.63
CA SER A 74 -1.17 7.46 3.28
C SER A 74 -1.74 6.04 3.19
N LEU A 75 -1.02 5.12 2.53
CA LEU A 75 -1.42 3.72 2.43
C LEU A 75 -1.52 3.06 3.82
N ARG A 76 -0.56 3.33 4.71
CA ARG A 76 -0.55 2.79 6.07
C ARG A 76 -1.66 3.42 6.93
N ASN A 77 -1.92 4.70 6.76
CA ASN A 77 -3.00 5.41 7.46
C ASN A 77 -4.36 4.77 7.14
N SER A 78 -4.66 4.56 5.86
CA SER A 78 -5.88 3.89 5.43
C SER A 78 -6.00 2.46 5.99
N LEU A 79 -4.89 1.73 6.10
CA LEU A 79 -4.89 0.40 6.70
C LEU A 79 -5.25 0.45 8.19
N TYR A 80 -4.72 1.41 8.94
CA TYR A 80 -5.03 1.56 10.37
C TYR A 80 -6.47 2.02 10.59
N GLU A 81 -7.00 2.93 9.79
CA GLU A 81 -8.41 3.36 9.84
C GLU A 81 -9.35 2.16 9.65
N GLN A 82 -9.13 1.37 8.60
CA GLN A 82 -9.92 0.17 8.35
C GLN A 82 -9.83 -0.86 9.47
N HIS A 83 -8.64 -1.03 10.03
CA HIS A 83 -8.47 -1.96 11.13
C HIS A 83 -9.23 -1.50 12.39
N LEU A 84 -9.22 -0.20 12.69
CA LEU A 84 -10.00 0.38 13.78
C LEU A 84 -11.50 0.18 13.57
N ASP A 85 -11.98 0.40 12.36
CA ASP A 85 -13.40 0.19 12.04
C ASP A 85 -13.81 -1.28 12.15
N TYR A 86 -12.94 -2.19 11.70
CA TYR A 86 -13.14 -3.62 11.91
C TYR A 86 -13.22 -4.00 13.41
N LEU A 87 -12.33 -3.47 14.26
CA LEU A 87 -12.35 -3.77 15.69
C LEU A 87 -13.59 -3.19 16.39
N LYS A 88 -14.06 -2.01 15.98
CA LYS A 88 -15.32 -1.42 16.46
C LYS A 88 -16.52 -2.29 16.08
N TRP A 89 -16.55 -2.72 14.82
CA TRP A 89 -17.57 -3.61 14.29
C TRP A 89 -17.57 -4.96 15.04
N LEU A 90 -16.39 -5.56 15.25
CA LEU A 90 -16.25 -6.82 15.99
C LEU A 90 -16.79 -6.68 17.43
N LYS A 91 -16.51 -5.56 18.10
CA LYS A 91 -17.08 -5.29 19.41
C LYS A 91 -18.60 -5.24 19.40
N GLN A 92 -19.20 -4.54 18.41
CA GLN A 92 -20.65 -4.45 18.27
C GLN A 92 -21.30 -5.82 18.03
N ILE A 93 -20.69 -6.69 17.23
CA ILE A 93 -21.15 -8.08 17.02
C ILE A 93 -21.12 -8.85 18.33
N ASN A 94 -19.98 -8.84 19.04
CA ASN A 94 -19.87 -9.55 20.32
C ASN A 94 -20.91 -9.06 21.36
N ASP A 95 -21.19 -7.75 21.38
CA ASP A 95 -22.22 -7.17 22.26
C ASP A 95 -23.65 -7.66 21.88
N ILE A 96 -23.92 -7.87 20.60
CA ILE A 96 -25.20 -8.42 20.11
C ILE A 96 -25.26 -9.92 20.41
N GLU A 97 -24.23 -10.70 20.12
CA GLU A 97 -24.16 -12.13 20.42
C GLU A 97 -24.37 -12.39 21.90
N SER A 98 -23.67 -11.65 22.77
CA SER A 98 -23.85 -11.77 24.22
C SER A 98 -25.28 -11.47 24.68
N TRP A 99 -25.94 -10.50 24.05
CA TRP A 99 -27.34 -10.17 24.35
C TRP A 99 -28.29 -11.25 23.86
N LEU A 100 -28.05 -11.83 22.67
CA LEU A 100 -28.85 -12.96 22.16
C LEU A 100 -28.73 -14.18 23.07
N ASP A 101 -27.52 -14.54 23.48
CA ASP A 101 -27.25 -15.66 24.39
C ASP A 101 -27.96 -15.47 25.75
N GLU A 102 -28.07 -14.22 26.24
CA GLU A 102 -28.81 -13.90 27.46
C GLU A 102 -30.32 -14.06 27.28
N LYS A 103 -30.84 -13.70 26.10
CA LYS A 103 -32.30 -13.64 25.84
C LYS A 103 -32.88 -14.94 25.29
N GLU A 104 -32.07 -15.80 24.64
CA GLU A 104 -32.53 -17.05 24.06
C GLU A 104 -33.25 -17.97 25.09
N PRO A 105 -32.76 -18.15 26.34
CA PRO A 105 -33.46 -18.95 27.36
C PRO A 105 -34.81 -18.35 27.79
N GLU A 106 -34.93 -17.02 27.80
CA GLU A 106 -36.18 -16.32 28.17
C GLU A 106 -37.26 -16.56 27.12
N VAL A 107 -36.91 -16.46 25.85
CA VAL A 107 -37.83 -16.69 24.71
C VAL A 107 -38.20 -18.15 24.56
N GLY A 108 -37.24 -19.05 24.81
CA GLY A 108 -37.46 -20.51 24.76
C GLY A 108 -38.18 -21.11 25.95
N SER A 109 -38.55 -20.28 26.96
CA SER A 109 -39.27 -20.76 28.15
C SER A 109 -40.73 -21.19 27.81
N ILE A 110 -41.11 -22.39 28.32
CA ILE A 110 -42.47 -22.92 28.17
C ILE A 110 -43.34 -22.53 29.39
N ASP A 111 -42.90 -21.57 30.19
CA ASP A 111 -43.66 -21.09 31.34
C ASP A 111 -44.78 -20.16 30.90
N TYR A 112 -46.02 -20.56 31.16
CA TYR A 112 -47.23 -19.78 30.83
C TYR A 112 -47.82 -19.09 32.06
N GLY A 113 -47.21 -19.19 33.23
CA GLY A 113 -47.74 -18.73 34.50
C GLY A 113 -48.89 -19.61 35.06
N ASN A 114 -49.07 -19.54 36.37
CA ASN A 114 -50.07 -20.33 37.08
C ASN A 114 -51.37 -19.55 37.39
N ASN A 115 -51.34 -18.20 37.13
CA ASN A 115 -52.50 -17.32 37.40
C ASN A 115 -52.47 -16.11 36.44
N PHE A 116 -53.56 -15.32 36.45
CA PHE A 116 -53.71 -14.13 35.59
C PHE A 116 -52.63 -13.07 35.82
N ASP A 117 -52.22 -12.84 37.06
CA ASP A 117 -51.19 -11.84 37.38
C ASP A 117 -49.80 -12.26 36.85
N GLU A 118 -49.50 -13.55 36.82
CA GLU A 118 -48.25 -14.06 36.24
C GLU A 118 -48.32 -14.02 34.70
N LEU A 119 -49.47 -14.30 34.09
CA LEU A 119 -49.67 -14.16 32.67
C LEU A 119 -49.48 -12.72 32.21
N ASP A 120 -50.09 -11.76 32.92
CA ASP A 120 -49.95 -10.32 32.60
C ASP A 120 -48.46 -9.88 32.65
N LYS A 121 -47.70 -10.37 33.66
CA LYS A 121 -46.27 -10.09 33.73
C LYS A 121 -45.49 -10.69 32.55
N LEU A 122 -45.83 -11.90 32.12
CA LEU A 122 -45.21 -12.53 30.96
C LEU A 122 -45.53 -11.78 29.67
N MET A 123 -46.76 -11.29 29.51
CA MET A 123 -47.15 -10.48 28.37
C MET A 123 -46.37 -9.15 28.33
N ILE A 124 -46.19 -8.49 29.47
CA ILE A 124 -45.36 -7.25 29.55
C ILE A 124 -43.92 -7.57 29.14
N LYS A 125 -43.32 -8.64 29.68
CA LYS A 125 -41.98 -9.04 29.29
C LYS A 125 -41.84 -9.35 27.82
N GLN A 126 -42.86 -9.97 27.22
CA GLN A 126 -42.88 -10.23 25.77
C GLN A 126 -42.89 -8.93 24.95
N LEU A 127 -43.66 -7.94 25.34
CA LEU A 127 -43.69 -6.64 24.68
C LEU A 127 -42.37 -5.89 24.80
N GLU A 128 -41.76 -5.92 26.00
CA GLU A 128 -40.44 -5.35 26.23
C GLU A 128 -39.36 -6.03 25.36
N MET A 129 -39.46 -7.35 25.18
CA MET A 129 -38.56 -8.12 24.31
C MET A 129 -38.74 -7.73 22.83
N GLU A 130 -40.00 -7.60 22.36
CA GLU A 130 -40.30 -7.18 20.99
C GLU A 130 -39.73 -5.77 20.71
N GLU A 131 -39.88 -4.84 21.63
CA GLU A 131 -39.27 -3.50 21.52
C GLU A 131 -37.76 -3.55 21.51
N ALA A 132 -37.15 -4.37 22.36
CA ALA A 132 -35.68 -4.58 22.39
C ALA A 132 -35.17 -5.19 21.08
N LEU A 133 -35.91 -6.14 20.47
CA LEU A 133 -35.56 -6.72 19.17
C LEU A 133 -35.61 -5.68 18.05
N LEU A 134 -36.64 -4.85 18.00
CA LEU A 134 -36.75 -3.78 17.01
C LEU A 134 -35.56 -2.79 17.10
N ASN A 135 -35.20 -2.38 18.31
CA ASN A 135 -34.06 -1.52 18.56
C ASN A 135 -32.72 -2.15 18.15
N LYS A 136 -32.61 -3.48 18.20
CA LYS A 136 -31.40 -4.20 17.76
C LYS A 136 -31.38 -4.45 16.25
N GLU A 137 -32.52 -4.56 15.60
CA GLU A 137 -32.63 -4.76 14.16
C GLU A 137 -31.98 -3.63 13.37
N ASP A 138 -32.17 -2.38 13.80
CA ASP A 138 -31.52 -1.22 13.19
C ASP A 138 -29.99 -1.31 13.27
N LYS A 139 -29.46 -1.72 14.42
CA LYS A 139 -28.02 -1.94 14.61
C LYS A 139 -27.47 -3.08 13.75
N ILE A 140 -28.22 -4.18 13.64
CA ILE A 140 -27.85 -5.32 12.79
C ILE A 140 -27.81 -4.89 11.32
N ASN A 141 -28.78 -4.07 10.88
CA ASN A 141 -28.83 -3.56 9.52
C ASN A 141 -27.66 -2.59 9.22
N GLU A 142 -27.28 -1.76 10.18
CA GLU A 142 -26.10 -0.91 10.08
C GLU A 142 -24.80 -1.74 9.95
N ILE A 143 -24.66 -2.79 10.76
CA ILE A 143 -23.52 -3.72 10.70
C ILE A 143 -23.45 -4.43 9.34
N LYS A 144 -24.57 -4.91 8.80
CA LYS A 144 -24.63 -5.51 7.45
C LYS A 144 -24.16 -4.54 6.38
N ARG A 145 -24.53 -3.27 6.49
CA ARG A 145 -24.11 -2.23 5.55
C ARG A 145 -22.60 -1.98 5.60
N ILE A 146 -22.01 -1.95 6.79
CA ILE A 146 -20.55 -1.81 6.96
C ILE A 146 -19.81 -3.02 6.36
N THR A 147 -20.33 -4.23 6.56
CA THR A 147 -19.74 -5.45 6.00
C THR A 147 -19.72 -5.46 4.47
N LEU A 148 -20.77 -4.94 3.83
CA LEU A 148 -20.81 -4.80 2.36
C LEU A 148 -19.75 -3.83 1.85
N ILE A 149 -19.60 -2.68 2.50
CA ILE A 149 -18.57 -1.68 2.15
C ILE A 149 -17.17 -2.28 2.32
N GLU A 150 -16.94 -3.07 3.36
CA GLU A 150 -15.65 -3.71 3.63
C GLU A 150 -15.28 -4.76 2.58
N THR A 151 -16.25 -5.54 2.09
CA THR A 151 -16.03 -6.53 1.01
C THR A 151 -15.70 -5.86 -0.32
N GLU A 152 -16.39 -4.77 -0.67
CA GLU A 152 -16.11 -3.98 -1.87
C GLU A 152 -14.72 -3.33 -1.79
N PHE A 153 -14.34 -2.83 -0.62
CA PHE A 153 -13.03 -2.25 -0.40
C PHE A 153 -11.89 -3.28 -0.49
N LYS A 154 -12.07 -4.49 0.06
CA LYS A 154 -11.11 -5.59 -0.10
C LYS A 154 -10.90 -5.97 -1.55
N ALA A 155 -11.99 -6.00 -2.33
CA ALA A 155 -11.93 -6.28 -3.76
C ALA A 155 -11.19 -5.16 -4.54
N LEU A 156 -11.38 -3.90 -4.16
CA LEU A 156 -10.67 -2.77 -4.76
C LEU A 156 -9.18 -2.83 -4.45
N LYS A 157 -8.80 -3.08 -3.20
CA LYS A 157 -7.40 -3.26 -2.80
C LYS A 157 -6.70 -4.40 -3.54
N ALA A 158 -7.37 -5.53 -3.72
CA ALA A 158 -6.81 -6.65 -4.46
C ALA A 158 -6.49 -6.26 -5.91
N LYS A 159 -7.37 -5.49 -6.55
CA LYS A 159 -7.14 -4.95 -7.90
C LYS A 159 -5.99 -3.95 -7.97
N GLU A 160 -5.86 -3.08 -6.98
CA GLU A 160 -4.73 -2.12 -6.90
C GLU A 160 -3.38 -2.84 -6.71
N GLU A 161 -3.35 -3.87 -5.87
CA GLU A 161 -2.14 -4.69 -5.69
C GLU A 161 -1.77 -5.46 -6.96
N GLU A 162 -2.75 -5.98 -7.68
CA GLU A 162 -2.53 -6.68 -8.95
C GLU A 162 -1.98 -5.71 -10.01
N ALA A 163 -2.58 -4.54 -10.16
CA ALA A 163 -2.10 -3.49 -11.05
C ALA A 163 -0.67 -3.05 -10.71
N ARG A 164 -0.34 -2.91 -9.42
CA ARG A 164 1.03 -2.57 -9.00
C ARG A 164 2.04 -3.66 -9.34
N ARG A 165 1.66 -4.94 -9.18
CA ARG A 165 2.54 -6.06 -9.56
C ARG A 165 2.77 -6.11 -11.07
N GLU A 166 1.75 -5.81 -11.86
CA GLU A 166 1.88 -5.73 -13.32
C GLU A 166 2.82 -4.59 -13.75
N ASP A 167 2.71 -3.42 -13.11
CA ASP A 167 3.60 -2.29 -13.37
C ASP A 167 5.06 -2.58 -12.95
N GLU A 168 5.28 -3.23 -11.81
CA GLU A 168 6.62 -3.67 -11.39
C GLU A 168 7.23 -4.65 -12.40
N LEU A 169 6.45 -5.62 -12.87
CA LEU A 169 6.88 -6.60 -13.89
C LEU A 169 7.21 -5.92 -15.23
N ARG A 170 6.40 -4.93 -15.64
CA ARG A 170 6.66 -4.15 -16.86
C ARG A 170 7.97 -3.38 -16.75
N LEU A 171 8.21 -2.68 -15.63
CA LEU A 171 9.45 -1.94 -15.38
C LEU A 171 10.67 -2.86 -15.34
N GLU A 172 10.55 -4.05 -14.77
CA GLU A 172 11.64 -5.04 -14.75
C GLU A 172 11.96 -5.55 -16.16
N ASN A 173 10.94 -5.84 -16.96
CA ASN A 173 11.11 -6.24 -18.36
C ASN A 173 11.76 -5.13 -19.18
N GLU A 174 11.36 -3.87 -19.04
CA GLU A 174 12.00 -2.73 -19.70
C GLU A 174 13.48 -2.59 -19.30
N ARG A 175 13.82 -2.78 -18.03
CA ARG A 175 15.21 -2.81 -17.55
C ARG A 175 16.02 -3.92 -18.20
N LEU A 176 15.47 -5.13 -18.27
CA LEU A 176 16.11 -6.28 -18.92
C LEU A 176 16.34 -6.04 -20.40
N GLU A 177 15.38 -5.47 -21.11
CA GLU A 177 15.53 -5.10 -22.51
C GLU A 177 16.61 -4.01 -22.72
N ALA A 178 16.64 -3.02 -21.84
CA ALA A 178 17.68 -1.99 -21.90
C ALA A 178 19.09 -2.57 -21.67
N ILE A 179 19.23 -3.53 -20.76
CA ILE A 179 20.49 -4.25 -20.52
C ILE A 179 20.88 -5.05 -21.78
N LYS A 180 19.95 -5.80 -22.38
CA LYS A 180 20.20 -6.56 -23.61
C LYS A 180 20.64 -5.67 -24.78
N LYS A 181 20.00 -4.50 -24.95
CA LYS A 181 20.38 -3.50 -25.96
C LYS A 181 21.79 -2.96 -25.74
N LYS A 182 22.15 -2.64 -24.49
CA LYS A 182 23.51 -2.19 -24.14
C LYS A 182 24.57 -3.26 -24.43
N GLU A 183 24.28 -4.50 -24.10
CA GLU A 183 25.18 -5.62 -24.35
C GLU A 183 25.37 -5.90 -25.85
N GLN A 184 24.29 -5.85 -26.64
CA GLN A 184 24.38 -5.95 -28.09
C GLN A 184 25.19 -4.80 -28.71
N ALA A 185 24.97 -3.59 -28.25
CA ALA A 185 25.75 -2.42 -28.70
C ALA A 185 27.24 -2.56 -28.35
N ARG A 186 27.55 -3.11 -27.17
CA ARG A 186 28.95 -3.41 -26.79
C ARG A 186 29.57 -4.44 -27.72
N LYS A 187 28.89 -5.57 -27.95
CA LYS A 187 29.37 -6.62 -28.88
C LYS A 187 29.57 -6.10 -30.31
N THR A 188 28.68 -5.21 -30.78
CA THR A 188 28.81 -4.60 -32.10
C THR A 188 30.01 -3.65 -32.18
N ARG A 189 30.31 -2.88 -31.11
CA ARG A 189 31.48 -2.02 -31.02
C ARG A 189 32.78 -2.82 -30.97
N GLU A 190 32.79 -3.93 -30.25
CA GLU A 190 33.95 -4.84 -30.17
C GLU A 190 34.24 -5.46 -31.53
N ARG A 191 33.23 -5.95 -32.27
CA ARG A 191 33.40 -6.48 -33.64
C ARG A 191 33.96 -5.43 -34.61
N LYS A 192 33.43 -4.19 -34.56
CA LYS A 192 33.97 -3.10 -35.40
C LYS A 192 35.42 -2.81 -35.10
N ARG A 193 35.83 -2.81 -33.82
CA ARG A 193 37.23 -2.61 -33.41
C ARG A 193 38.13 -3.76 -33.86
N GLU A 194 37.63 -5.00 -33.84
CA GLU A 194 38.38 -6.15 -34.36
C GLU A 194 38.57 -6.08 -35.89
N ASP A 195 37.51 -5.72 -36.61
CA ASP A 195 37.58 -5.53 -38.05
C ASP A 195 38.51 -4.39 -38.44
N GLU A 196 38.53 -3.29 -37.74
CA GLU A 196 39.50 -2.20 -37.94
C GLU A 196 40.94 -2.65 -37.64
N ARG A 197 41.16 -3.43 -36.60
CA ARG A 197 42.50 -4.00 -36.30
C ARG A 197 42.95 -4.96 -37.39
N ARG A 198 42.09 -5.82 -37.92
CA ARG A 198 42.42 -6.73 -39.06
C ARG A 198 42.80 -5.93 -40.29
N ARG A 199 42.01 -4.91 -40.65
CA ARG A 199 42.32 -4.05 -41.81
C ARG A 199 43.67 -3.34 -41.65
N THR A 200 43.97 -2.85 -40.44
CA THR A 200 45.26 -2.21 -40.16
C THR A 200 46.45 -3.20 -40.26
N GLN A 201 46.26 -4.46 -39.85
CA GLN A 201 47.29 -5.49 -39.99
C GLN A 201 47.52 -5.93 -41.46
N GLU A 202 46.46 -5.99 -42.26
CA GLU A 202 46.58 -6.29 -43.71
C GLU A 202 47.30 -5.18 -44.48
N ILE A 203 47.21 -3.94 -44.06
CA ILE A 203 47.95 -2.79 -44.65
C ILE A 203 49.46 -2.82 -44.32
N ILE A 204 49.84 -3.40 -43.19
CA ILE A 204 51.23 -3.42 -42.67
C ILE A 204 52.02 -4.59 -43.27
N LEU A 205 51.39 -5.65 -43.81
CA LEU A 205 52.06 -6.75 -44.46
C LEU A 205 52.33 -6.39 -45.93
N PRO A 206 53.60 -6.27 -46.40
CA PRO A 206 53.88 -6.01 -47.80
C PRO A 206 53.45 -7.22 -48.63
N PRO A 207 53.03 -6.98 -49.89
CA PRO A 207 52.62 -8.09 -50.76
C PRO A 207 53.84 -9.01 -51.02
N ASN A 208 53.70 -10.30 -50.79
CA ASN A 208 54.71 -11.30 -51.09
C ASN A 208 55.12 -11.18 -52.57
N HIS A 209 56.30 -10.65 -52.79
CA HIS A 209 56.94 -10.78 -54.09
C HIS A 209 57.25 -12.28 -54.34
N THR A 210 56.46 -12.90 -55.17
CA THR A 210 56.80 -14.17 -55.75
C THR A 210 57.98 -13.97 -56.72
N PHE A 211 59.19 -14.31 -56.27
CA PHE A 211 60.32 -14.46 -57.13
C PHE A 211 60.04 -15.62 -58.06
N GLY A 212 59.88 -15.32 -59.36
CA GLY A 212 59.88 -16.32 -60.42
C GLY A 212 61.23 -17.03 -60.44
N LYS A 213 61.20 -18.35 -60.53
CA LYS A 213 62.33 -19.16 -60.91
C LYS A 213 62.38 -19.23 -62.43
N GLU A 214 63.41 -18.71 -63.05
CA GLU A 214 63.98 -19.24 -64.28
C GLU A 214 64.92 -20.35 -63.93
#